data_7bea9bff00b1ce3c7190fe2125c45327
#
_entry.id   7bea9bff00b1ce3c7190fe2125c45327
#
_cell.length_a   1.000
_cell.length_b   1.000
_cell.length_c   1.000
_cell.angle_alpha   90.00
_cell.angle_beta   90.00
_cell.angle_gamma   90.00
#
_symmetry.space_group_name_H-M   'P 1'
#
loop_
_entity.id
_entity.type
_entity.pdbx_description
1 polymer ?
#
loop_
_entity_poly.entity_id
_entity_poly.type
_entity_poly.pdbx_seq_one_letter_code
_entity_poly.pdbx_strand_id
1 'polypeptide(L)'
;GSTPSCHSGSLTDENFRSVEKILLSDPHRPTLVLSHFPVTEEAALTNVGQRRFIYNKKDSMRLQRLFQKAPGVFFMAAGHTHRAHRDAPDLPGGPQFAQFCATTPLPRGFTLMDFYEDGYTVTFHRTPAAQALAQTAFNRYDKAYGCYGEYTISRMCDRCYTVKRDMSALR
;
A
#
# COMPACT_ATOMS: atom_id res chain seq x y z
N GLY A 1 -13.06 -16.25 22.59
CA GLY A 1 -12.86 -15.44 21.39
C GLY A 1 -11.78 -14.42 21.67
N SER A 2 -10.65 -14.51 20.98
CA SER A 2 -9.63 -13.46 21.02
C SER A 2 -10.21 -12.19 20.41
N THR A 3 -10.25 -11.11 21.17
CA THR A 3 -10.48 -9.75 20.64
C THR A 3 -9.49 -9.52 19.50
N PRO A 4 -9.94 -9.06 18.32
CA PRO A 4 -9.02 -8.67 17.25
C PRO A 4 -8.05 -7.65 17.85
N SER A 5 -6.74 -7.84 17.65
CA SER A 5 -5.78 -6.83 18.07
C SER A 5 -6.14 -5.53 17.35
N CYS A 6 -6.18 -4.41 18.06
CA CYS A 6 -6.53 -3.09 17.52
C CYS A 6 -5.60 -2.60 16.38
N HIS A 7 -4.64 -3.42 15.98
CA HIS A 7 -3.62 -3.11 14.97
C HIS A 7 -3.79 -3.87 13.64
N SER A 8 -4.76 -4.81 13.56
CA SER A 8 -5.01 -5.57 12.32
C SER A 8 -6.28 -5.10 11.63
N GLY A 9 -6.23 -4.99 10.30
CA GLY A 9 -7.41 -4.69 9.49
C GLY A 9 -8.35 -5.89 9.38
N SER A 10 -9.64 -5.61 9.34
CA SER A 10 -10.68 -6.59 9.02
C SER A 10 -11.79 -5.92 8.22
N LEU A 11 -12.48 -6.70 7.39
CA LEU A 11 -13.65 -6.27 6.65
C LEU A 11 -14.88 -7.02 7.19
N THR A 12 -15.93 -6.25 7.50
CA THR A 12 -17.25 -6.84 7.69
C THR A 12 -17.75 -7.40 6.36
N ASP A 13 -18.64 -8.39 6.41
CA ASP A 13 -19.24 -8.91 5.18
C ASP A 13 -20.04 -7.85 4.42
N GLU A 14 -20.65 -6.90 5.12
CA GLU A 14 -21.36 -5.78 4.52
C GLU A 14 -20.40 -4.86 3.73
N ASN A 15 -19.29 -4.45 4.36
CA ASN A 15 -18.27 -3.62 3.69
C ASN A 15 -17.66 -4.35 2.50
N PHE A 16 -17.35 -5.64 2.64
CA PHE A 16 -16.84 -6.43 1.53
C PHE A 16 -17.82 -6.49 0.36
N ARG A 17 -19.12 -6.78 0.62
CA ARG A 17 -20.15 -6.79 -0.42
C ARG A 17 -20.31 -5.44 -1.11
N SER A 18 -20.17 -4.34 -0.36
CA SER A 18 -20.22 -2.98 -0.93
C SER A 18 -19.08 -2.74 -1.89
N VAL A 19 -17.83 -3.10 -1.52
CA VAL A 19 -16.67 -3.02 -2.41
C VAL A 19 -16.83 -3.94 -3.61
N GLU A 20 -17.26 -5.18 -3.40
CA GLU A 20 -17.50 -6.16 -4.47
C GLU A 20 -18.53 -5.64 -5.48
N LYS A 21 -19.65 -5.11 -5.02
CA LYS A 21 -20.68 -4.51 -5.88
C LYS A 21 -20.14 -3.38 -6.73
N ILE A 22 -19.35 -2.47 -6.13
CA ILE A 22 -18.75 -1.34 -6.85
C ILE A 22 -17.78 -1.82 -7.93
N LEU A 23 -16.86 -2.72 -7.59
CA LEU A 23 -15.84 -3.18 -8.51
C LEU A 23 -16.41 -4.07 -9.63
N LEU A 24 -17.43 -4.90 -9.33
CA LEU A 24 -18.03 -5.78 -10.32
C LEU A 24 -19.13 -5.11 -11.15
N SER A 25 -19.59 -3.91 -10.81
CA SER A 25 -20.52 -3.15 -11.67
C SER A 25 -19.87 -2.73 -13.00
N ASP A 26 -18.56 -2.49 -12.99
CA ASP A 26 -17.74 -2.28 -14.17
C ASP A 26 -16.31 -2.78 -13.88
N PRO A 27 -16.05 -4.08 -14.09
CA PRO A 27 -14.79 -4.70 -13.68
C PRO A 27 -13.58 -4.26 -14.51
N HIS A 28 -13.78 -3.61 -15.63
CA HIS A 28 -12.71 -3.11 -16.51
C HIS A 28 -12.39 -1.62 -16.27
N ARG A 29 -13.22 -0.91 -15.52
CA ARG A 29 -12.98 0.50 -15.22
C ARG A 29 -11.65 0.69 -14.49
N PRO A 30 -10.74 1.54 -15.00
CA PRO A 30 -9.49 1.85 -14.31
C PRO A 30 -9.75 2.33 -12.89
N THR A 31 -9.27 1.54 -11.91
CA THR A 31 -9.59 1.78 -10.50
C THR A 31 -8.31 1.72 -9.65
N LEU A 32 -8.08 2.79 -8.91
CA LEU A 32 -7.12 2.87 -7.83
C LEU A 32 -7.83 2.60 -6.51
N VAL A 33 -7.35 1.64 -5.74
CA VAL A 33 -7.86 1.33 -4.40
C VAL A 33 -6.96 1.93 -3.33
N LEU A 34 -7.56 2.68 -2.41
CA LEU A 34 -6.87 3.20 -1.23
C LEU A 34 -7.36 2.47 0.02
N SER A 35 -6.43 2.00 0.82
CA SER A 35 -6.72 1.34 2.08
C SER A 35 -5.78 1.82 3.19
N HIS A 36 -6.23 1.73 4.45
CA HIS A 36 -5.31 1.97 5.55
C HIS A 36 -4.36 0.79 5.76
N PHE A 37 -4.84 -0.45 5.61
CA PHE A 37 -4.05 -1.66 5.82
C PHE A 37 -3.59 -2.30 4.51
N PRO A 38 -2.33 -2.80 4.45
CA PRO A 38 -1.87 -3.67 3.37
C PRO A 38 -2.59 -5.03 3.38
N VAL A 39 -2.55 -5.72 2.24
CA VAL A 39 -3.24 -7.02 2.05
C VAL A 39 -2.31 -8.16 1.64
N THR A 40 -1.04 -7.89 1.36
CA THR A 40 -0.11 -8.90 0.84
C THR A 40 0.60 -9.68 1.94
N GLU A 41 0.97 -10.93 1.66
CA GLU A 41 1.79 -11.73 2.57
C GLU A 41 3.18 -11.10 2.75
N GLU A 42 3.75 -10.53 1.68
CA GLU A 42 5.03 -9.82 1.75
C GLU A 42 4.98 -8.67 2.75
N ALA A 43 3.89 -7.88 2.75
CA ALA A 43 3.68 -6.84 3.74
C ALA A 43 3.67 -7.39 5.17
N ALA A 44 3.13 -8.60 5.38
CA ALA A 44 3.16 -9.26 6.69
C ALA A 44 4.56 -9.72 7.10
N LEU A 45 5.26 -10.39 6.18
CA LEU A 45 6.55 -11.02 6.48
C LEU A 45 7.68 -10.01 6.63
N THR A 46 7.63 -8.91 5.89
CA THR A 46 8.70 -7.91 5.85
C THR A 46 8.52 -6.75 6.83
N ASN A 47 7.39 -6.69 7.56
CA ASN A 47 7.17 -5.62 8.52
C ASN A 47 7.45 -6.06 9.96
N VAL A 48 7.90 -5.12 10.80
CA VAL A 48 8.29 -5.35 12.19
C VAL A 48 7.15 -5.84 13.08
N GLY A 49 5.91 -5.55 12.73
CA GLY A 49 4.70 -5.99 13.43
C GLY A 49 4.10 -7.27 12.87
N GLN A 50 4.70 -7.84 11.84
CA GLN A 50 4.19 -9.01 11.12
C GLN A 50 2.71 -8.83 10.72
N ARG A 51 1.87 -9.86 10.88
CA ARG A 51 0.45 -9.82 10.53
C ARG A 51 -0.40 -8.85 11.36
N ARG A 52 0.13 -8.28 12.42
CA ARG A 52 -0.62 -7.32 13.23
C ARG A 52 -0.90 -6.00 12.51
N PHE A 53 -0.14 -5.68 11.48
CA PHE A 53 -0.24 -4.41 10.75
C PHE A 53 -0.80 -4.54 9.33
N ILE A 54 -1.42 -5.67 9.03
CA ILE A 54 -2.09 -5.90 7.74
C ILE A 54 -3.53 -6.37 7.96
N TYR A 55 -4.31 -6.51 6.89
CA TYR A 55 -5.57 -7.26 6.97
C TYR A 55 -5.33 -8.68 7.45
N ASN A 56 -6.30 -9.25 8.19
CA ASN A 56 -6.28 -10.67 8.50
C ASN A 56 -6.22 -11.50 7.21
N LYS A 57 -5.69 -12.71 7.29
CA LYS A 57 -5.43 -13.56 6.11
C LYS A 57 -6.69 -13.84 5.28
N LYS A 58 -7.85 -14.03 5.93
CA LYS A 58 -9.12 -14.29 5.25
C LYS A 58 -9.52 -13.11 4.37
N ASP A 59 -9.51 -11.90 4.92
CA ASP A 59 -9.93 -10.70 4.21
C ASP A 59 -8.90 -10.27 3.17
N SER A 60 -7.60 -10.44 3.44
CA SER A 60 -6.53 -10.26 2.46
C SER A 60 -6.77 -11.10 1.20
N MET A 61 -7.01 -12.40 1.37
CA MET A 61 -7.25 -13.30 0.26
C MET A 61 -8.57 -13.03 -0.46
N ARG A 62 -9.62 -12.62 0.28
CA ARG A 62 -10.90 -12.22 -0.34
C ARG A 62 -10.73 -11.01 -1.25
N LEU A 63 -10.01 -9.98 -0.78
CA LEU A 63 -9.75 -8.78 -1.57
C LEU A 63 -8.91 -9.09 -2.81
N GLN A 64 -7.83 -9.83 -2.67
CA GLN A 64 -6.98 -10.16 -3.82
C GLN A 64 -7.73 -11.00 -4.88
N ARG A 65 -8.57 -11.96 -4.46
CA ARG A 65 -9.45 -12.71 -5.38
C ARG A 65 -10.50 -11.82 -6.04
N LEU A 66 -11.01 -10.82 -5.34
CA LEU A 66 -11.93 -9.85 -5.93
C LEU A 66 -11.21 -9.00 -6.99
N PHE A 67 -9.99 -8.57 -6.74
CA PHE A 67 -9.20 -7.82 -7.72
C PHE A 67 -8.89 -8.64 -8.99
N GLN A 68 -8.68 -9.96 -8.87
CA GLN A 68 -8.56 -10.84 -10.05
C GLN A 68 -9.83 -10.85 -10.92
N LYS A 69 -11.02 -10.69 -10.31
CA LYS A 69 -12.31 -10.61 -11.01
C LYS A 69 -12.58 -9.21 -11.58
N ALA A 70 -11.87 -8.21 -11.12
CA ALA A 70 -11.99 -6.82 -11.54
C ALA A 70 -10.64 -6.32 -12.10
N PRO A 71 -10.24 -6.72 -13.32
CA PRO A 71 -8.93 -6.41 -13.90
C PRO A 71 -8.70 -4.91 -14.14
N GLY A 72 -9.74 -4.09 -14.07
CA GLY A 72 -9.62 -2.62 -14.04
C GLY A 72 -8.94 -2.10 -12.78
N VAL A 73 -8.92 -2.84 -11.68
CA VAL A 73 -8.12 -2.47 -10.50
C VAL A 73 -6.64 -2.62 -10.86
N PHE A 74 -5.95 -1.50 -11.04
CA PHE A 74 -4.56 -1.49 -11.47
C PHE A 74 -3.56 -1.24 -10.35
N PHE A 75 -4.02 -0.63 -9.26
CA PHE A 75 -3.15 -0.27 -8.14
C PHE A 75 -3.92 -0.33 -6.81
N MET A 76 -3.27 -0.81 -5.77
CA MET A 76 -3.74 -0.68 -4.40
C MET A 76 -2.65 -0.07 -3.54
N ALA A 77 -2.92 1.11 -2.98
CA ALA A 77 -2.05 1.78 -2.03
C ALA A 77 -2.55 1.57 -0.60
N ALA A 78 -1.62 1.31 0.31
CA ALA A 78 -1.90 1.15 1.73
C ALA A 78 -0.96 1.99 2.59
N GLY A 79 -1.43 2.37 3.79
CA GLY A 79 -0.66 3.07 4.81
C GLY A 79 -0.29 2.17 5.99
N HIS A 80 -0.53 2.63 7.19
CA HIS A 80 -0.38 1.96 8.49
C HIS A 80 1.05 1.57 8.88
N THR A 81 1.78 0.90 8.01
CA THR A 81 3.16 0.42 8.25
C THR A 81 4.20 1.53 8.19
N HIS A 82 3.82 2.72 7.70
CA HIS A 82 4.67 3.90 7.54
C HIS A 82 5.90 3.70 6.65
N ARG A 83 5.88 2.72 5.76
CA ARG A 83 7.00 2.42 4.87
C ARG A 83 6.65 2.76 3.42
N ALA A 84 7.67 3.10 2.65
CA ALA A 84 7.55 3.27 1.21
C ALA A 84 8.04 1.98 0.53
N HIS A 85 7.13 1.03 0.30
CA HIS A 85 7.48 -0.30 -0.17
C HIS A 85 6.52 -0.79 -1.26
N ARG A 86 7.07 -1.48 -2.23
CA ARG A 86 6.32 -2.13 -3.29
C ARG A 86 6.23 -3.61 -3.00
N ASP A 87 5.02 -4.12 -2.82
CA ASP A 87 4.78 -5.51 -2.44
C ASP A 87 4.50 -6.38 -3.68
N ALA A 88 5.00 -7.61 -3.65
CA ALA A 88 4.57 -8.63 -4.60
C ALA A 88 3.14 -9.09 -4.30
N PRO A 89 2.31 -9.34 -5.33
CA PRO A 89 0.99 -9.93 -5.14
C PRO A 89 1.09 -11.40 -4.71
N ASP A 90 0.19 -11.84 -3.83
CA ASP A 90 0.12 -13.26 -3.43
C ASP A 90 -0.52 -14.11 -4.54
N LEU A 91 -1.32 -13.49 -5.40
CA LEU A 91 -2.02 -14.13 -6.51
C LEU A 91 -1.59 -13.53 -7.85
N PRO A 92 -1.42 -14.33 -8.91
CA PRO A 92 -1.05 -13.83 -10.23
C PRO A 92 -2.15 -12.95 -10.83
N GLY A 93 -1.76 -11.97 -11.65
CA GLY A 93 -2.69 -11.11 -12.38
C GLY A 93 -3.43 -10.06 -11.52
N GLY A 94 -3.02 -9.88 -10.29
CA GLY A 94 -3.54 -8.82 -9.42
C GLY A 94 -2.98 -7.43 -9.75
N PRO A 95 -3.48 -6.39 -9.06
CA PRO A 95 -2.95 -5.02 -9.20
C PRO A 95 -1.51 -4.92 -8.66
N GLN A 96 -0.88 -3.80 -8.95
CA GLN A 96 0.33 -3.41 -8.21
C GLN A 96 -0.07 -3.06 -6.77
N PHE A 97 0.61 -3.63 -5.79
CA PHE A 97 0.47 -3.27 -4.38
C PHE A 97 1.63 -2.40 -3.92
N ALA A 98 1.33 -1.38 -3.12
CA ALA A 98 2.37 -0.55 -2.49
C ALA A 98 1.93 -0.05 -1.12
N GLN A 99 2.89 0.12 -0.24
CA GLN A 99 2.74 0.78 1.05
C GLN A 99 3.33 2.19 0.93
N PHE A 100 2.59 3.19 1.41
CA PHE A 100 3.04 4.58 1.37
C PHE A 100 3.43 5.04 2.78
N CYS A 101 4.53 5.78 2.84
CA CYS A 101 5.03 6.29 4.10
C CYS A 101 4.11 7.38 4.67
N ALA A 102 4.24 7.61 5.97
CA ALA A 102 3.57 8.72 6.63
C ALA A 102 4.35 10.03 6.44
N THR A 103 3.62 11.14 6.56
CA THR A 103 4.19 12.50 6.46
C THR A 103 4.91 12.95 7.72
N THR A 104 4.70 12.27 8.85
CA THR A 104 5.24 12.69 10.17
C THR A 104 6.48 11.93 10.61
N PRO A 105 6.54 10.57 10.61
CA PRO A 105 7.77 9.85 10.95
C PRO A 105 8.73 9.79 9.77
N LEU A 106 9.95 9.30 10.00
CA LEU A 106 10.89 8.98 8.92
C LEU A 106 10.24 7.99 7.92
N PRO A 107 10.41 8.14 6.59
CA PRO A 107 11.24 9.11 5.87
C PRO A 107 10.62 10.50 5.71
N ARG A 108 9.39 10.70 6.14
CA ARG A 108 8.67 11.97 6.11
C ARG A 108 8.47 12.50 4.69
N GLY A 109 7.41 12.05 4.07
CA GLY A 109 7.15 12.43 2.69
C GLY A 109 5.76 12.03 2.22
N PHE A 110 5.55 12.15 0.94
CA PHE A 110 4.33 11.75 0.25
C PHE A 110 4.69 11.13 -1.10
N THR A 111 3.76 10.40 -1.65
CA THR A 111 3.89 9.78 -2.97
C THR A 111 3.01 10.52 -3.96
N LEU A 112 3.59 10.95 -5.06
CA LEU A 112 2.89 11.49 -6.22
C LEU A 112 2.71 10.38 -7.25
N MET A 113 1.53 10.31 -7.84
CA MET A 113 1.24 9.44 -8.97
C MET A 113 0.79 10.31 -10.15
N ASP A 114 1.53 10.21 -11.25
CA ASP A 114 1.16 10.86 -12.51
C ASP A 114 0.64 9.81 -13.49
N PHE A 115 -0.52 10.07 -14.10
CA PHE A 115 -1.19 9.15 -15.00
C PHE A 115 -1.07 9.63 -16.44
N TYR A 116 -0.75 8.70 -17.34
CA TYR A 116 -0.60 8.91 -18.78
C TYR A 116 -1.45 7.88 -19.52
N GLU A 117 -1.65 8.04 -20.81
CA GLU A 117 -2.41 7.07 -21.63
C GLU A 117 -1.74 5.70 -21.68
N ASP A 118 -0.41 5.66 -21.60
CA ASP A 118 0.42 4.44 -21.71
C ASP A 118 0.95 3.92 -20.38
N GLY A 119 0.48 4.47 -19.25
CA GLY A 119 0.88 4.02 -17.92
C GLY A 119 0.81 5.07 -16.84
N TYR A 120 1.59 4.86 -15.79
CA TYR A 120 1.71 5.80 -14.67
C TYR A 120 3.11 5.78 -14.07
N THR A 121 3.47 6.90 -13.43
CA THR A 121 4.68 6.99 -12.60
C THR A 121 4.29 7.09 -11.12
N VAL A 122 5.14 6.54 -10.28
CA VAL A 122 5.07 6.66 -8.82
C VAL A 122 6.36 7.30 -8.37
N THR A 123 6.28 8.43 -7.66
CA THR A 123 7.44 9.19 -7.21
C THR A 123 7.29 9.62 -5.76
N PHE A 124 8.26 9.25 -4.96
CA PHE A 124 8.33 9.66 -3.56
C PHE A 124 9.00 11.02 -3.43
N HIS A 125 8.38 11.91 -2.67
CA HIS A 125 8.88 13.24 -2.33
C HIS A 125 9.03 13.39 -0.83
N ARG A 126 10.19 13.82 -0.37
CA ARG A 126 10.37 14.20 1.04
C ARG A 126 9.75 15.58 1.30
N THR A 127 9.09 15.71 2.44
CA THR A 127 8.58 17.02 2.89
C THR A 127 9.76 17.95 3.18
N PRO A 128 9.81 19.18 2.62
CA PRO A 128 11.01 20.06 2.67
C PRO A 128 11.18 20.82 4.00
N ALA A 129 10.56 20.40 5.09
CA ALA A 129 10.66 21.07 6.39
C ALA A 129 11.97 20.66 7.10
N ALA A 130 13.05 21.42 6.96
CA ALA A 130 14.39 21.08 7.47
C ALA A 130 14.41 20.75 8.97
N GLN A 131 13.75 21.54 9.79
CA GLN A 131 13.69 21.32 11.25
C GLN A 131 13.00 19.99 11.59
N ALA A 132 11.90 19.70 10.92
CA ALA A 132 11.17 18.47 11.09
C ALA A 132 11.94 17.26 10.53
N LEU A 133 12.71 17.41 9.46
CA LEU A 133 13.60 16.37 8.95
C LEU A 133 14.71 16.05 9.96
N ALA A 134 15.33 17.07 10.56
CA ALA A 134 16.34 16.89 11.61
C ALA A 134 15.75 16.11 12.81
N GLN A 135 14.58 16.52 13.28
CA GLN A 135 13.89 15.85 14.39
C GLN A 135 13.57 14.38 14.10
N THR A 136 13.09 14.07 12.89
CA THR A 136 12.76 12.70 12.51
C THR A 136 13.97 11.83 12.18
N ALA A 137 15.15 12.42 11.97
CA ALA A 137 16.39 11.68 11.75
C ALA A 137 16.77 10.79 12.96
N PHE A 138 16.42 11.21 14.16
CA PHE A 138 16.62 10.40 15.38
C PHE A 138 15.83 9.09 15.34
N ASN A 139 14.64 9.08 14.74
CA ASN A 139 13.82 7.88 14.64
C ASN A 139 14.49 6.74 13.84
N ARG A 140 15.51 7.07 13.03
CA ARG A 140 16.29 6.08 12.27
C ARG A 140 16.94 5.04 13.18
N TYR A 141 17.38 5.46 14.36
CA TYR A 141 18.17 4.64 15.30
C TYR A 141 17.37 4.18 16.53
N ASP A 142 16.26 4.84 16.81
CA ASP A 142 15.51 4.66 18.05
C ASP A 142 14.50 3.50 18.01
N LYS A 143 14.06 3.11 16.82
CA LYS A 143 12.99 2.11 16.65
C LYS A 143 13.44 0.92 15.80
N ALA A 144 12.72 -0.20 15.94
CA ALA A 144 12.95 -1.41 15.18
C ALA A 144 14.41 -1.89 15.24
N TYR A 145 14.98 -1.96 16.43
CA TYR A 145 16.36 -2.43 16.66
C TYR A 145 17.43 -1.67 15.86
N GLY A 146 17.21 -0.39 15.61
CA GLY A 146 18.11 0.43 14.80
C GLY A 146 17.90 0.34 13.28
N CYS A 147 17.02 -0.53 12.81
CA CYS A 147 16.76 -0.74 11.38
C CYS A 147 15.56 0.05 10.84
N TYR A 148 15.00 0.98 11.61
CA TYR A 148 13.79 1.69 11.21
C TYR A 148 13.98 2.51 9.92
N GLY A 149 15.18 3.02 9.70
CA GLY A 149 15.51 3.76 8.48
C GLY A 149 15.38 2.91 7.22
N GLU A 150 16.01 1.74 7.21
CA GLU A 150 15.96 0.78 6.10
C GLU A 150 14.55 0.25 5.90
N TYR A 151 13.87 -0.08 7.00
CA TYR A 151 12.49 -0.55 7.00
C TYR A 151 11.53 0.44 6.35
N THR A 152 11.59 1.73 6.71
CA THR A 152 10.62 2.72 6.25
C THR A 152 10.95 3.29 4.88
N ILE A 153 12.24 3.47 4.56
CA ILE A 153 12.68 4.07 3.30
C ILE A 153 12.62 3.07 2.16
N SER A 154 12.92 1.78 2.40
CA SER A 154 13.03 0.73 1.39
C SER A 154 14.00 1.10 0.24
N ARG A 155 13.99 0.36 -0.85
CA ARG A 155 14.85 0.63 -2.01
C ARG A 155 14.29 1.75 -2.87
N MET A 156 15.14 2.35 -3.71
CA MET A 156 14.70 3.40 -4.64
C MET A 156 13.62 2.89 -5.61
N CYS A 157 13.79 1.67 -6.13
CA CYS A 157 12.82 1.05 -7.04
C CYS A 157 11.46 0.73 -6.40
N ASP A 158 11.37 0.78 -5.08
CA ASP A 158 10.09 0.64 -4.36
C ASP A 158 9.35 1.98 -4.24
N ARG A 159 10.06 3.09 -4.43
CA ARG A 159 9.57 4.46 -4.21
C ARG A 159 9.42 5.29 -5.48
N CYS A 160 10.25 4.99 -6.49
CA CYS A 160 10.26 5.74 -7.74
C CYS A 160 10.32 4.74 -8.89
N TYR A 161 9.21 4.62 -9.63
CA TYR A 161 9.11 3.66 -10.73
C TYR A 161 8.02 4.07 -11.73
N THR A 162 8.12 3.49 -12.92
CA THR A 162 7.12 3.63 -13.99
C THR A 162 6.50 2.27 -14.29
N VAL A 163 5.20 2.26 -14.51
CA VAL A 163 4.44 1.08 -14.93
C VAL A 163 3.83 1.37 -16.29
N LYS A 164 4.14 0.53 -17.29
CA LYS A 164 3.50 0.57 -18.60
C LYS A 164 2.20 -0.21 -18.55
N ARG A 165 1.10 0.45 -18.89
CA ARG A 165 -0.24 -0.12 -18.94
C ARG A 165 -1.11 0.78 -19.81
N ASP A 166 -2.02 0.19 -20.57
CA ASP A 166 -3.07 0.96 -21.25
C ASP A 166 -4.00 1.61 -20.21
N MET A 167 -3.98 2.94 -20.19
CA MET A 167 -4.78 3.79 -19.30
C MET A 167 -5.73 4.69 -20.11
N SER A 168 -5.91 4.45 -21.40
CA SER A 168 -6.75 5.27 -22.30
C SER A 168 -8.20 5.42 -21.85
N ALA A 169 -8.70 4.45 -21.08
CA ALA A 169 -10.05 4.48 -20.48
C ALA A 169 -10.19 5.43 -19.25
N LEU A 170 -9.13 6.13 -18.84
CA LEU A 170 -9.22 7.20 -17.83
C LEU A 170 -9.76 8.53 -18.35
N ARG A 171 -10.09 8.64 -19.63
CA ARG A 171 -10.68 9.84 -20.26
C ARG A 171 -12.17 9.98 -19.95
#